data_ef4ffce958321c3f960e377cedd6e638
#
_entry.id   ef4ffce958321c3f960e377cedd6e638
#
_cell.length_a   1.000
_cell.length_b   1.000
_cell.length_c   1.000
_cell.angle_alpha   90.00
_cell.angle_beta   90.00
_cell.angle_gamma   90.00
#
_symmetry.space_group_name_H-M   'P 1'
#
loop_
_entity.id
_entity.type
_entity.pdbx_description
1 polymer ?
#
loop_
_entity_poly.entity_id
_entity_poly.type
_entity_poly.pdbx_seq_one_letter_code
_entity_poly.pdbx_strand_id
1 'polypeptide(L)'
;MNYHLAQINISRLIAPLDDPKIAEFVSQLEPINALADKAGGFVWRLQSESGNATDIAYNEDALVIVNMSVWESIETLREFAYKSSHREVFRDRAKWFEKAVKPGYCLWWIPSGQIPTVAEGRERLEYYQKHGATPHSFWFSQPFPHPTDEGVCV
;
A
#
# COMPACT_ATOMS: atom_id res chain seq x y z
N MET A 1 -6.86 -23.40 -3.51
CA MET A 1 -5.70 -22.49 -3.55
C MET A 1 -5.92 -21.35 -2.57
N ASN A 2 -4.91 -21.01 -1.81
CA ASN A 2 -5.00 -19.92 -0.84
C ASN A 2 -4.56 -18.61 -1.47
N TYR A 3 -5.13 -17.52 -0.99
CA TYR A 3 -4.82 -16.17 -1.48
C TYR A 3 -4.47 -15.27 -0.32
N HIS A 4 -3.57 -14.33 -0.59
CA HIS A 4 -3.27 -13.22 0.31
C HIS A 4 -3.71 -11.92 -0.33
N LEU A 5 -3.93 -10.90 0.50
CA LEU A 5 -4.31 -9.57 0.03
C LEU A 5 -3.07 -8.72 -0.14
N ALA A 6 -2.89 -8.17 -1.34
CA ALA A 6 -1.84 -7.20 -1.61
C ALA A 6 -2.43 -5.79 -1.60
N GLN A 7 -1.65 -4.82 -1.17
CA GLN A 7 -2.01 -3.42 -1.24
C GLN A 7 -0.84 -2.60 -1.80
N ILE A 8 -1.18 -1.52 -2.46
CA ILE A 8 -0.22 -0.48 -2.83
C ILE A 8 -0.83 0.87 -2.49
N ASN A 9 0.00 1.80 -2.03
CA ASN A 9 -0.38 3.20 -1.98
C ASN A 9 0.81 4.05 -2.39
N ILE A 10 0.51 5.15 -3.04
CA ILE A 10 1.52 6.12 -3.47
C ILE A 10 1.08 7.50 -3.00
N SER A 11 2.07 8.37 -2.81
CA SER A 11 1.85 9.77 -2.47
C SER A 11 2.98 10.60 -3.04
N ARG A 12 2.68 11.84 -3.42
CA ARG A 12 3.72 12.74 -3.90
C ARG A 12 4.08 13.72 -2.81
N LEU A 13 5.35 13.73 -2.43
CA LEU A 13 5.87 14.62 -1.41
C LEU A 13 5.83 16.08 -1.89
N ILE A 14 5.62 17.01 -0.95
CA ILE A 14 5.68 18.46 -1.27
C ILE A 14 7.11 18.95 -1.38
N ALA A 15 8.09 18.16 -0.94
CA ALA A 15 9.51 18.50 -0.94
C ALA A 15 10.33 17.19 -0.88
N PRO A 16 11.62 17.23 -1.21
CA PRO A 16 12.47 16.04 -1.11
C PRO A 16 12.53 15.49 0.32
N LEU A 17 12.84 14.19 0.46
CA LEU A 17 12.89 13.53 1.76
C LEU A 17 13.86 14.16 2.76
N ASP A 18 14.92 14.79 2.28
CA ASP A 18 15.91 15.45 3.14
C ASP A 18 15.52 16.88 3.52
N ASP A 19 14.41 17.39 3.02
CA ASP A 19 13.92 18.73 3.38
C ASP A 19 13.39 18.70 4.82
N PRO A 20 13.70 19.74 5.64
CA PRO A 20 13.19 19.82 7.00
C PRO A 20 11.68 19.73 7.13
N LYS A 21 10.92 20.15 6.11
CA LYS A 21 9.46 20.08 6.11
C LYS A 21 8.96 18.63 6.16
N ILE A 22 9.77 17.68 5.71
CA ILE A 22 9.40 16.26 5.62
C ILE A 22 9.97 15.46 6.79
N ALA A 23 10.82 16.05 7.61
CA ALA A 23 11.54 15.34 8.67
C ALA A 23 10.60 14.61 9.64
N GLU A 24 9.46 15.21 10.00
CA GLU A 24 8.51 14.57 10.90
C GLU A 24 7.93 13.29 10.30
N PHE A 25 7.60 13.32 9.01
CA PHE A 25 7.14 12.12 8.30
C PHE A 25 8.21 11.03 8.31
N VAL A 26 9.45 11.39 7.97
CA VAL A 26 10.55 10.42 7.94
C VAL A 26 10.76 9.78 9.30
N SER A 27 10.62 10.56 10.38
CA SER A 27 10.80 10.06 11.75
C SER A 27 9.75 9.02 12.14
N GLN A 28 8.61 9.00 11.46
CA GLN A 28 7.51 8.07 11.74
C GLN A 28 7.60 6.76 10.96
N LEU A 29 8.48 6.68 9.96
CA LEU A 29 8.56 5.49 9.09
C LEU A 29 8.97 4.24 9.86
N GLU A 30 10.03 4.31 10.63
CA GLU A 30 10.55 3.15 11.34
C GLU A 30 9.55 2.62 12.38
N PRO A 31 8.97 3.47 13.27
CA PRO A 31 7.98 2.99 14.22
C PRO A 31 6.75 2.35 13.56
N ILE A 32 6.25 2.94 12.47
CA ILE A 32 5.07 2.41 11.79
C ILE A 32 5.39 1.11 11.07
N ASN A 33 6.55 1.02 10.42
CA ASN A 33 6.98 -0.23 9.80
C ASN A 33 7.13 -1.34 10.84
N ALA A 34 7.65 -1.00 12.02
CA ALA A 34 7.77 -1.97 13.11
C ALA A 34 6.39 -2.44 13.60
N LEU A 35 5.41 -1.54 13.66
CA LEU A 35 4.05 -1.93 14.02
C LEU A 35 3.45 -2.87 12.98
N ALA A 36 3.68 -2.60 11.69
CA ALA A 36 3.21 -3.48 10.62
C ALA A 36 3.84 -4.87 10.75
N ASP A 37 5.15 -4.92 10.98
CA ASP A 37 5.87 -6.19 11.08
C ASP A 37 5.34 -7.08 12.21
N LYS A 38 4.71 -6.49 13.22
CA LYS A 38 4.16 -7.21 14.38
C LYS A 38 2.64 -7.36 14.32
N ALA A 39 1.99 -6.78 13.33
CA ALA A 39 0.54 -6.82 13.24
C ALA A 39 0.04 -8.23 12.89
N GLY A 40 -1.11 -8.60 13.45
CA GLY A 40 -1.74 -9.88 13.13
C GLY A 40 -2.13 -9.91 11.66
N GLY A 41 -1.78 -11.00 10.98
CA GLY A 41 -2.08 -11.17 9.56
C GLY A 41 -1.09 -10.51 8.61
N PHE A 42 -0.05 -9.86 9.12
CA PHE A 42 0.99 -9.29 8.27
C PHE A 42 1.81 -10.42 7.61
N VAL A 43 2.07 -10.29 6.30
CA VAL A 43 2.84 -11.28 5.55
C VAL A 43 4.15 -10.69 5.02
N TRP A 44 4.10 -9.51 4.39
CA TRP A 44 5.27 -8.93 3.74
C TRP A 44 5.06 -7.43 3.50
N ARG A 45 6.14 -6.69 3.49
CA ARG A 45 6.14 -5.29 3.04
C ARG A 45 7.32 -5.00 2.15
N LEU A 46 7.13 -4.05 1.23
CA LEU A 46 8.20 -3.59 0.35
C LEU A 46 9.22 -2.81 1.18
N GLN A 47 10.50 -3.16 1.01
CA GLN A 47 11.59 -2.46 1.67
C GLN A 47 12.88 -2.68 0.89
N SER A 48 13.75 -1.68 0.93
CA SER A 48 15.10 -1.78 0.42
C SER A 48 16.03 -2.18 1.58
N GLU A 49 17.33 -2.14 1.35
CA GLU A 49 18.33 -2.42 2.38
C GLU A 49 18.23 -1.48 3.58
N SER A 50 17.66 -0.27 3.38
CA SER A 50 17.46 0.69 4.48
C SER A 50 16.34 0.27 5.44
N GLY A 51 15.52 -0.71 5.09
CA GLY A 51 14.35 -1.11 5.87
C GLY A 51 13.09 -0.34 5.54
N ASN A 52 13.17 0.64 4.63
CA ASN A 52 12.05 1.45 4.16
C ASN A 52 11.86 1.26 2.66
N ALA A 53 10.76 1.77 2.13
CA ALA A 53 10.51 1.77 0.69
C ALA A 53 10.75 3.14 0.05
N THR A 54 11.18 4.13 0.82
CA THR A 54 11.29 5.52 0.34
C THR A 54 12.35 5.73 -0.73
N ASP A 55 13.33 4.84 -0.82
CA ASP A 55 14.36 4.88 -1.86
C ASP A 55 14.05 3.96 -3.05
N ILE A 56 12.86 3.37 -3.08
CA ILE A 56 12.39 2.53 -4.18
C ILE A 56 11.52 3.40 -5.09
N ALA A 57 11.85 3.43 -6.39
CA ALA A 57 11.13 4.26 -7.33
C ALA A 57 9.80 3.60 -7.75
N TYR A 58 8.73 4.38 -7.74
CA TYR A 58 7.45 3.97 -8.33
C TYR A 58 7.43 4.27 -9.83
N ASN A 59 7.91 5.47 -10.21
CA ASN A 59 8.00 5.94 -11.59
C ASN A 59 9.17 6.92 -11.70
N GLU A 60 9.20 7.72 -12.76
CA GLU A 60 10.28 8.66 -13.00
C GLU A 60 10.27 9.88 -12.07
N ASP A 61 9.16 10.12 -11.38
CA ASP A 61 9.03 11.25 -10.47
C ASP A 61 9.62 10.88 -9.10
N ALA A 62 10.75 11.47 -8.76
CA ALA A 62 11.46 11.17 -7.51
C ALA A 62 10.68 11.59 -6.25
N LEU A 63 9.68 12.46 -6.38
CA LEU A 63 8.86 12.88 -5.24
C LEU A 63 7.72 11.91 -4.94
N VAL A 64 7.43 10.97 -5.83
CA VAL A 64 6.41 9.96 -5.59
C VAL A 64 7.02 8.82 -4.78
N ILE A 65 6.46 8.57 -3.62
CA ILE A 65 6.86 7.42 -2.80
C ILE A 65 5.82 6.31 -2.88
N VAL A 66 6.27 5.07 -2.79
CA VAL A 66 5.43 3.89 -2.91
C VAL A 66 5.49 3.07 -1.62
N ASN A 67 4.33 2.54 -1.22
CA ASN A 67 4.23 1.58 -0.13
C ASN A 67 3.46 0.37 -0.64
N MET A 68 3.97 -0.82 -0.37
CA MET A 68 3.29 -2.06 -0.72
C MET A 68 3.43 -3.03 0.44
N SER A 69 2.38 -3.81 0.66
CA SER A 69 2.41 -4.87 1.67
C SER A 69 1.43 -5.97 1.31
N VAL A 70 1.60 -7.11 1.96
CA VAL A 70 0.76 -8.30 1.76
C VAL A 70 0.25 -8.74 3.12
N TRP A 71 -1.03 -9.10 3.18
CA TRP A 71 -1.74 -9.44 4.41
C TRP A 71 -2.57 -10.69 4.20
N GLU A 72 -2.89 -11.36 5.30
CA GLU A 72 -3.68 -12.60 5.22
C GLU A 72 -5.11 -12.35 4.75
N SER A 73 -5.68 -11.19 5.08
CA SER A 73 -7.08 -10.89 4.76
C SER A 73 -7.33 -9.38 4.69
N ILE A 74 -8.50 -9.01 4.16
CA ILE A 74 -8.96 -7.62 4.15
C ILE A 74 -9.09 -7.11 5.60
N GLU A 75 -9.60 -7.95 6.49
CA GLU A 75 -9.86 -7.57 7.87
C GLU A 75 -8.57 -7.24 8.62
N THR A 76 -7.51 -8.02 8.42
CA THR A 76 -6.24 -7.77 9.11
C THR A 76 -5.59 -6.47 8.66
N LEU A 77 -5.63 -6.19 7.36
CA LEU A 77 -5.11 -4.92 6.85
C LEU A 77 -5.95 -3.74 7.34
N ARG A 78 -7.28 -3.88 7.29
CA ARG A 78 -8.19 -2.82 7.75
C ARG A 78 -7.93 -2.49 9.21
N GLU A 79 -7.77 -3.49 10.03
CA GLU A 79 -7.50 -3.29 11.46
C GLU A 79 -6.19 -2.54 11.67
N PHE A 80 -5.14 -2.92 10.98
CA PHE A 80 -3.87 -2.19 11.07
C PHE A 80 -4.03 -0.74 10.62
N ALA A 81 -4.69 -0.52 9.49
CA ALA A 81 -4.81 0.82 8.90
C ALA A 81 -5.64 1.78 9.77
N TYR A 82 -6.66 1.27 10.45
CA TYR A 82 -7.62 2.14 11.16
C TYR A 82 -7.47 2.14 12.67
N LYS A 83 -6.74 1.20 13.25
CA LYS A 83 -6.62 1.10 14.72
C LYS A 83 -5.21 1.33 15.24
N SER A 84 -4.22 1.48 14.36
CA SER A 84 -2.83 1.66 14.75
C SER A 84 -2.39 3.11 14.66
N SER A 85 -1.14 3.39 15.02
CA SER A 85 -0.53 4.71 14.85
C SER A 85 -0.50 5.18 13.40
N HIS A 86 -0.77 4.30 12.46
CA HIS A 86 -0.92 4.65 11.05
C HIS A 86 -1.98 5.75 10.84
N ARG A 87 -3.01 5.78 11.70
CA ARG A 87 -4.04 6.83 11.65
C ARG A 87 -3.47 8.22 11.82
N GLU A 88 -2.46 8.37 12.67
CA GLU A 88 -1.85 9.70 12.91
C GLU A 88 -1.13 10.20 11.67
N VAL A 89 -0.42 9.32 10.97
CA VAL A 89 0.24 9.68 9.71
C VAL A 89 -0.79 10.07 8.67
N PHE A 90 -1.87 9.30 8.57
CA PHE A 90 -2.94 9.58 7.61
C PHE A 90 -3.61 10.93 7.90
N ARG A 91 -3.83 11.24 9.18
CA ARG A 91 -4.43 12.52 9.59
C ARG A 91 -3.56 13.71 9.20
N ASP A 92 -2.23 13.56 9.33
CA ASP A 92 -1.29 14.64 9.10
C ASP A 92 -0.74 14.68 7.67
N ARG A 93 -1.25 13.84 6.78
CA ARG A 93 -0.73 13.69 5.42
C ARG A 93 -0.64 14.99 4.62
N ALA A 94 -1.54 15.94 4.87
CA ALA A 94 -1.54 17.20 4.14
C ALA A 94 -0.32 18.06 4.43
N LYS A 95 0.40 17.78 5.52
CA LYS A 95 1.63 18.51 5.87
C LYS A 95 2.79 18.11 4.96
N TRP A 96 2.75 16.89 4.39
CA TRP A 96 3.89 16.29 3.70
C TRP A 96 3.62 15.94 2.25
N PHE A 97 2.36 15.77 1.88
CA PHE A 97 1.97 15.25 0.57
C PHE A 97 1.06 16.20 -0.15
N GLU A 98 1.19 16.22 -1.48
CA GLU A 98 0.26 16.93 -2.34
C GLU A 98 -1.09 16.22 -2.34
N LYS A 99 -2.16 16.99 -2.53
CA LYS A 99 -3.50 16.43 -2.67
C LYS A 99 -3.58 15.63 -3.96
N ALA A 100 -4.03 14.37 -3.85
CA ALA A 100 -4.13 13.50 -5.01
C ALA A 100 -5.34 13.85 -5.86
N VAL A 101 -5.16 13.85 -7.17
CA VAL A 101 -6.26 14.04 -8.14
C VAL A 101 -6.95 12.70 -8.41
N LYS A 102 -6.20 11.60 -8.38
CA LYS A 102 -6.69 10.24 -8.58
C LYS A 102 -6.44 9.42 -7.33
N PRO A 103 -7.20 8.34 -7.11
CA PRO A 103 -6.87 7.44 -6.00
C PRO A 103 -5.43 6.97 -6.09
N GLY A 104 -4.70 7.06 -5.01
CA GLY A 104 -3.31 6.63 -4.93
C GLY A 104 -3.15 5.30 -4.20
N TYR A 105 -4.18 4.45 -4.21
CA TYR A 105 -4.19 3.21 -3.43
C TYR A 105 -5.13 2.21 -4.06
N CYS A 106 -4.81 0.92 -3.90
CA CYS A 106 -5.74 -0.16 -4.27
C CYS A 106 -5.32 -1.47 -3.60
N LEU A 107 -6.23 -2.42 -3.63
CA LEU A 107 -6.06 -3.78 -3.12
C LEU A 107 -6.28 -4.77 -4.26
N TRP A 108 -5.61 -5.92 -4.19
CA TRP A 108 -5.88 -7.04 -5.09
C TRP A 108 -5.44 -8.34 -4.42
N TRP A 109 -5.96 -9.46 -4.93
CA TRP A 109 -5.62 -10.77 -4.40
C TRP A 109 -4.46 -11.39 -5.16
N ILE A 110 -3.55 -12.03 -4.44
CA ILE A 110 -2.44 -12.79 -5.02
C ILE A 110 -2.44 -14.19 -4.41
N PRO A 111 -1.94 -15.19 -5.14
CA PRO A 111 -1.74 -16.51 -4.55
C PRO A 111 -0.81 -16.42 -3.35
N SER A 112 -1.13 -17.13 -2.27
CA SER A 112 -0.29 -17.12 -1.08
C SER A 112 1.11 -17.66 -1.42
N GLY A 113 2.12 -17.03 -0.83
CA GLY A 113 3.51 -17.35 -1.12
C GLY A 113 4.14 -16.53 -2.23
N GLN A 114 3.36 -15.78 -3.00
CA GLN A 114 3.90 -14.87 -4.00
C GLN A 114 4.15 -13.49 -3.40
N ILE A 115 5.18 -12.83 -3.90
CA ILE A 115 5.53 -11.46 -3.50
C ILE A 115 5.32 -10.56 -4.73
N PRO A 116 4.47 -9.52 -4.62
CA PRO A 116 4.22 -8.65 -5.76
C PRO A 116 5.42 -7.74 -6.06
N THR A 117 5.53 -7.33 -7.31
CA THR A 117 6.53 -6.35 -7.73
C THR A 117 5.91 -4.96 -7.79
N VAL A 118 6.77 -3.92 -7.82
CA VAL A 118 6.29 -2.55 -8.00
C VAL A 118 5.56 -2.42 -9.34
N ALA A 119 6.08 -3.07 -10.40
CA ALA A 119 5.44 -3.04 -11.71
C ALA A 119 4.03 -3.63 -11.67
N GLU A 120 3.84 -4.73 -10.95
CA GLU A 120 2.52 -5.32 -10.77
C GLU A 120 1.59 -4.37 -10.00
N GLY A 121 2.08 -3.79 -8.91
CA GLY A 121 1.28 -2.85 -8.11
C GLY A 121 0.88 -1.63 -8.92
N ARG A 122 1.79 -1.11 -9.75
CA ARG A 122 1.49 0.02 -10.62
C ARG A 122 0.41 -0.33 -11.64
N GLU A 123 0.48 -1.51 -12.24
CA GLU A 123 -0.56 -1.96 -13.19
C GLU A 123 -1.92 -2.04 -12.51
N ARG A 124 -1.97 -2.63 -11.31
CA ARG A 124 -3.23 -2.74 -10.55
C ARG A 124 -3.78 -1.39 -10.17
N LEU A 125 -2.91 -0.46 -9.75
CA LEU A 125 -3.34 0.87 -9.37
C LEU A 125 -3.85 1.68 -10.56
N GLU A 126 -3.13 1.64 -11.68
CA GLU A 126 -3.57 2.34 -12.90
C GLU A 126 -4.91 1.79 -13.39
N TYR A 127 -5.10 0.48 -13.30
CA TYR A 127 -6.38 -0.14 -13.65
C TYR A 127 -7.50 0.37 -12.75
N TYR A 128 -7.26 0.43 -11.45
CA TYR A 128 -8.23 0.94 -10.49
C TYR A 128 -8.56 2.42 -10.75
N GLN A 129 -7.55 3.22 -11.05
CA GLN A 129 -7.74 4.64 -11.36
C GLN A 129 -8.61 4.83 -12.60
N LYS A 130 -8.51 3.92 -13.55
CA LYS A 130 -9.25 4.01 -14.83
C LYS A 130 -10.66 3.42 -14.75
N HIS A 131 -10.82 2.31 -14.04
CA HIS A 131 -12.07 1.53 -14.08
C HIS A 131 -12.85 1.53 -12.77
N GLY A 132 -12.27 2.01 -11.67
CA GLY A 132 -12.86 1.87 -10.36
C GLY A 132 -12.71 0.45 -9.82
N ALA A 133 -13.52 0.11 -8.82
CA ALA A 133 -13.41 -1.18 -8.15
C ALA A 133 -13.86 -2.33 -9.05
N THR A 134 -12.99 -3.32 -9.21
CA THR A 134 -13.25 -4.55 -9.97
C THR A 134 -12.56 -5.71 -9.25
N PRO A 135 -12.82 -6.97 -9.64
CA PRO A 135 -12.06 -8.09 -9.06
C PRO A 135 -10.55 -8.00 -9.30
N HIS A 136 -10.12 -7.25 -10.32
CA HIS A 136 -8.71 -7.07 -10.63
C HIS A 136 -8.01 -6.15 -9.63
N SER A 137 -8.70 -5.08 -9.20
CA SER A 137 -8.23 -4.18 -8.14
C SER A 137 -9.41 -3.40 -7.57
N PHE A 138 -9.38 -3.14 -6.26
CA PHE A 138 -10.50 -2.57 -5.54
C PHE A 138 -10.01 -1.84 -4.29
N TRP A 139 -10.93 -1.39 -3.45
CA TRP A 139 -10.62 -0.75 -2.17
C TRP A 139 -11.61 -1.21 -1.10
N PHE A 140 -11.38 -0.81 0.13
CA PHE A 140 -12.23 -1.20 1.27
C PHE A 140 -13.70 -0.79 1.09
N SER A 141 -13.95 0.30 0.36
CA SER A 141 -15.31 0.79 0.13
C SER A 141 -16.15 -0.13 -0.74
N GLN A 142 -15.48 -0.93 -1.59
CA GLN A 142 -16.17 -1.90 -2.46
C GLN A 142 -15.26 -3.11 -2.64
N PRO A 143 -15.17 -3.97 -1.59
CA PRO A 143 -14.28 -5.12 -1.64
C PRO A 143 -14.83 -6.25 -2.50
N PHE A 144 -13.92 -7.06 -3.03
CA PHE A 144 -14.25 -8.28 -3.76
C PHE A 144 -13.62 -9.46 -3.06
N PRO A 145 -14.28 -10.64 -3.05
CA PRO A 145 -13.71 -11.83 -2.44
C PRO A 145 -12.54 -12.35 -3.27
N HIS A 146 -11.65 -13.12 -2.62
CA HIS A 146 -10.59 -13.78 -3.33
C HIS A 146 -11.17 -14.79 -4.32
N PRO A 147 -10.44 -15.11 -5.40
CA PRO A 147 -10.89 -16.17 -6.32
C PRO A 147 -11.04 -17.49 -5.58
N THR A 148 -11.99 -18.29 -6.04
CA THR A 148 -12.20 -19.64 -5.51
C THR A 148 -11.93 -20.64 -6.62
N ASP A 149 -11.67 -21.90 -6.25
CA ASP A 149 -11.45 -22.93 -7.25
C ASP A 149 -12.63 -23.06 -8.21
N GLU A 150 -13.83 -22.82 -7.72
CA GLU A 150 -15.02 -22.84 -8.55
C GLU A 150 -15.09 -21.63 -9.47
N GLY A 151 -14.65 -20.46 -8.98
CA GLY A 151 -14.64 -19.22 -9.75
C GLY A 151 -13.60 -19.22 -10.85
N VAL A 152 -12.52 -19.95 -10.68
CA VAL A 152 -11.41 -19.98 -11.63
C VAL A 152 -11.82 -20.62 -12.95
N CYS A 153 -12.79 -21.49 -12.94
CA CYS A 153 -13.24 -22.22 -14.12
C CYS A 153 -14.18 -21.40 -15.03
N VAL A 154 -14.52 -20.21 -14.62
CA VAL A 154 -15.52 -19.40 -15.33
C VAL A 154 -14.90 -18.40 -16.30
#